data_db49de0cd379208aaad8dfb55bdc753d
#
_entry.id   db49de0cd379208aaad8dfb55bdc753d
#
_cell.length_a   1.000
_cell.length_b   1.000
_cell.length_c   1.000
_cell.angle_alpha   90.00
_cell.angle_beta   90.00
_cell.angle_gamma   90.00
#
_symmetry.space_group_name_H-M   'P 1'
#
loop_
_entity.id
_entity.type
_entity.pdbx_description
1 polymer ?
#
loop_
_entity_poly.entity_id
_entity_poly.type
_entity_poly.pdbx_seq_one_letter_code
_entity_poly.pdbx_strand_id
1 'polypeptide(L)'
;MSPVLYVCVRPERSAADAEHRSFSRGLGLGSLDRVDLLHQSLETVEWERYDGFVVGGSPFNASDRDKTEQQLIVERDLERIATRTLSGQAASLFTCYGIGVITRMLGGDVDTRHPEQTRATTVHLTEAGAADPLFGPNAPSMSVFTAHKEAAVATPPDAVLLATNDDCPVQAYRVGDRLYATQFHPEASPQDFADRMAVYRASGYFDPLEFEVTERAVLAASVDGDDLLSRFPRLIG
;
A
#
# COMPACT_ATOMS: atom_id res chain seq x y z
N MET A 1 -21.42 -8.40 -5.70
CA MET A 1 -20.28 -7.86 -4.94
C MET A 1 -20.19 -6.39 -5.23
N SER A 2 -19.99 -5.57 -4.23
CA SER A 2 -19.75 -4.14 -4.44
C SER A 2 -18.48 -3.94 -5.26
N PRO A 3 -18.46 -3.01 -6.20
CA PRO A 3 -17.32 -2.80 -7.07
C PRO A 3 -16.13 -2.23 -6.28
N VAL A 4 -14.94 -2.77 -6.57
CA VAL A 4 -13.67 -2.28 -6.06
C VAL A 4 -12.93 -1.57 -7.19
N LEU A 5 -12.33 -0.41 -6.90
CA LEU A 5 -11.48 0.33 -7.81
C LEU A 5 -10.02 0.20 -7.37
N TYR A 6 -9.15 -0.24 -8.28
CA TYR A 6 -7.70 -0.11 -8.10
C TYR A 6 -7.25 1.28 -8.55
N VAL A 7 -6.58 1.97 -7.64
CA VAL A 7 -6.04 3.32 -7.83
C VAL A 7 -4.53 3.21 -8.05
N CYS A 8 -4.12 3.43 -9.29
CA CYS A 8 -2.73 3.32 -9.74
C CYS A 8 -2.02 4.66 -9.61
N VAL A 9 -0.79 4.63 -9.05
CA VAL A 9 0.12 5.78 -8.95
C VAL A 9 1.53 5.41 -9.45
N ARG A 10 1.60 4.47 -10.43
CA ARG A 10 2.87 4.03 -11.04
C ARG A 10 3.09 4.75 -12.38
N PRO A 11 4.23 5.45 -12.57
CA PRO A 11 4.55 6.09 -13.86
C PRO A 11 4.90 5.06 -14.95
N GLU A 12 5.53 3.94 -14.60
CA GLU A 12 5.91 2.91 -15.57
C GLU A 12 4.74 1.96 -15.83
N ARG A 13 4.29 1.90 -17.07
CA ARG A 13 3.14 1.08 -17.49
C ARG A 13 3.31 -0.41 -17.10
N SER A 14 4.52 -0.95 -17.26
CA SER A 14 4.80 -2.35 -16.91
C SER A 14 4.62 -2.63 -15.42
N ALA A 15 5.08 -1.71 -14.55
CA ALA A 15 4.90 -1.81 -13.10
C ALA A 15 3.41 -1.64 -12.71
N ALA A 16 2.71 -0.69 -13.35
CA ALA A 16 1.29 -0.46 -13.16
C ALA A 16 0.44 -1.68 -13.54
N ASP A 17 0.72 -2.30 -14.68
CA ASP A 17 0.01 -3.49 -15.16
C ASP A 17 0.32 -4.72 -14.28
N ALA A 18 1.56 -4.88 -13.79
CA ALA A 18 1.93 -5.93 -12.86
C ALA A 18 1.21 -5.77 -11.50
N GLU A 19 1.21 -4.56 -10.93
CA GLU A 19 0.53 -4.27 -9.68
C GLU A 19 -0.99 -4.46 -9.78
N HIS A 20 -1.62 -4.07 -10.89
CA HIS A 20 -3.02 -4.33 -11.16
C HIS A 20 -3.36 -5.83 -11.15
N ARG A 21 -2.53 -6.66 -11.82
CA ARG A 21 -2.70 -8.12 -11.79
C ARG A 21 -2.55 -8.68 -10.38
N SER A 22 -1.60 -8.15 -9.61
CA SER A 22 -1.35 -8.58 -8.23
C SER A 22 -2.56 -8.31 -7.33
N PHE A 23 -3.12 -7.09 -7.37
CA PHE A 23 -4.34 -6.75 -6.63
C PHE A 23 -5.54 -7.58 -7.09
N SER A 24 -5.72 -7.75 -8.41
CA SER A 24 -6.82 -8.56 -8.95
C SER A 24 -6.77 -9.99 -8.44
N ARG A 25 -5.57 -10.59 -8.42
CA ARG A 25 -5.34 -11.95 -7.89
C ARG A 25 -5.59 -12.00 -6.38
N GLY A 26 -4.97 -11.10 -5.59
CA GLY A 26 -5.09 -11.12 -4.13
C GLY A 26 -6.51 -10.86 -3.65
N LEU A 27 -7.27 -9.99 -4.31
CA LEU A 27 -8.69 -9.74 -4.02
C LEU A 27 -9.61 -10.90 -4.45
N GLY A 28 -9.13 -11.83 -5.28
CA GLY A 28 -9.94 -12.91 -5.82
C GLY A 28 -11.01 -12.45 -6.81
N LEU A 29 -10.80 -11.30 -7.46
CA LEU A 29 -11.75 -10.70 -8.41
C LEU A 29 -11.41 -11.13 -9.84
N GLY A 30 -12.41 -11.56 -10.61
CA GLY A 30 -12.25 -11.92 -12.02
C GLY A 30 -11.94 -10.70 -12.92
N SER A 31 -12.36 -9.52 -12.51
CA SER A 31 -12.00 -8.23 -13.10
C SER A 31 -11.90 -7.18 -12.00
N LEU A 32 -10.97 -6.27 -12.14
CA LEU A 32 -10.73 -5.15 -11.24
C LEU A 32 -10.62 -3.88 -12.10
N ASP A 33 -11.52 -2.92 -11.90
CA ASP A 33 -11.45 -1.64 -12.57
C ASP A 33 -10.23 -0.85 -12.07
N ARG A 34 -9.63 -0.03 -12.96
CA ARG A 34 -8.42 0.75 -12.67
C ARG A 34 -8.61 2.21 -13.05
N VAL A 35 -8.18 3.11 -12.19
CA VAL A 35 -7.89 4.50 -12.49
C VAL A 35 -6.38 4.76 -12.36
N ASP A 36 -5.81 5.48 -13.32
CA ASP A 36 -4.37 5.85 -13.31
C ASP A 36 -4.26 7.35 -13.03
N LEU A 37 -3.96 7.70 -11.77
CA LEU A 37 -3.95 9.10 -11.31
C LEU A 37 -2.78 9.92 -11.89
N LEU A 38 -1.80 9.29 -12.56
CA LEU A 38 -0.76 10.01 -13.28
C LEU A 38 -1.20 10.47 -14.68
N HIS A 39 -2.30 9.93 -15.19
CA HIS A 39 -2.80 10.26 -16.52
C HIS A 39 -4.23 10.81 -16.50
N GLN A 40 -4.96 10.66 -15.40
CA GLN A 40 -6.32 11.14 -15.24
C GLN A 40 -6.62 11.45 -13.75
N SER A 41 -7.52 12.38 -13.48
CA SER A 41 -7.99 12.69 -12.13
C SER A 41 -9.22 11.85 -11.79
N LEU A 42 -9.50 11.65 -10.51
CA LEU A 42 -10.77 11.07 -10.05
C LEU A 42 -12.00 11.79 -10.62
N GLU A 43 -11.90 13.10 -10.88
CA GLU A 43 -13.01 13.89 -11.45
C GLU A 43 -13.44 13.44 -12.84
N THR A 44 -12.58 12.69 -13.54
CA THR A 44 -12.86 12.19 -14.91
C THR A 44 -13.49 10.81 -14.94
N VAL A 45 -13.69 10.18 -13.78
CA VAL A 45 -14.27 8.85 -13.63
C VAL A 45 -15.40 8.84 -12.62
N GLU A 46 -16.37 7.95 -12.77
CA GLU A 46 -17.48 7.78 -11.83
C GLU A 46 -17.01 6.99 -10.59
N TRP A 47 -16.01 7.54 -9.88
CA TRP A 47 -15.37 6.84 -8.75
C TRP A 47 -16.30 6.66 -7.55
N GLU A 48 -17.31 7.49 -7.41
CA GLU A 48 -18.31 7.39 -6.34
C GLU A 48 -19.19 6.14 -6.42
N ARG A 49 -19.22 5.46 -7.57
CA ARG A 49 -19.94 4.19 -7.75
C ARG A 49 -19.26 2.99 -7.06
N TYR A 50 -17.99 3.16 -6.64
CA TYR A 50 -17.21 2.11 -5.99
C TYR A 50 -17.35 2.21 -4.47
N ASP A 51 -17.53 1.06 -3.83
CA ASP A 51 -17.62 0.94 -2.37
C ASP A 51 -16.29 0.47 -1.75
N GLY A 52 -15.31 0.13 -2.57
CA GLY A 52 -13.98 -0.29 -2.16
C GLY A 52 -12.87 0.33 -3.00
N PHE A 53 -11.75 0.68 -2.36
CA PHE A 53 -10.57 1.23 -3.01
C PHE A 53 -9.31 0.51 -2.52
N VAL A 54 -8.48 0.05 -3.46
CA VAL A 54 -7.12 -0.42 -3.16
C VAL A 54 -6.15 0.50 -3.89
N VAL A 55 -5.25 1.12 -3.14
CA VAL A 55 -4.30 2.12 -3.63
C VAL A 55 -2.92 1.51 -3.67
N GLY A 56 -2.33 1.47 -4.86
CA GLY A 56 -0.98 0.97 -5.09
C GLY A 56 0.11 1.90 -4.61
N GLY A 57 1.35 1.41 -4.61
CA GLY A 57 2.51 2.20 -4.27
C GLY A 57 2.92 3.17 -5.39
N SER A 58 3.91 4.04 -5.09
CA SER A 58 4.47 5.02 -6.01
C SER A 58 5.97 5.21 -5.76
N PRO A 59 6.76 5.65 -6.75
CA PRO A 59 8.12 6.14 -6.50
C PRO A 59 8.17 7.55 -5.86
N PHE A 60 7.05 8.25 -5.73
CA PHE A 60 6.98 9.52 -4.99
C PHE A 60 7.22 9.31 -3.49
N ASN A 61 7.67 10.38 -2.81
CA ASN A 61 7.69 10.43 -1.35
C ASN A 61 6.68 11.45 -0.84
N ALA A 62 5.87 11.08 0.13
CA ALA A 62 4.93 12.00 0.76
C ALA A 62 5.64 13.10 1.56
N SER A 63 6.89 12.85 2.01
CA SER A 63 7.73 13.81 2.73
C SER A 63 8.46 14.82 1.83
N ASP A 64 8.43 14.67 0.50
CA ASP A 64 9.10 15.59 -0.42
C ASP A 64 8.62 17.03 -0.18
N ARG A 65 9.59 17.99 -0.13
CA ARG A 65 9.31 19.41 0.05
C ARG A 65 8.90 20.07 -1.26
N ASP A 66 9.56 19.69 -2.35
CA ASP A 66 9.36 20.26 -3.70
C ASP A 66 8.56 19.25 -4.55
N LYS A 67 7.26 19.17 -4.25
CA LYS A 67 6.35 18.28 -4.99
C LYS A 67 5.98 18.89 -6.34
N THR A 68 5.89 18.04 -7.35
CA THR A 68 5.35 18.45 -8.64
C THR A 68 3.84 18.72 -8.53
N GLU A 69 3.30 19.53 -9.46
CA GLU A 69 1.85 19.76 -9.53
C GLU A 69 1.07 18.43 -9.66
N GLN A 70 1.59 17.50 -10.45
CA GLN A 70 1.00 16.19 -10.61
C GLN A 70 0.96 15.39 -9.30
N GLN A 71 2.06 15.40 -8.51
CA GLN A 71 2.07 14.74 -7.20
C GLN A 71 1.03 15.35 -6.25
N LEU A 72 0.89 16.67 -6.25
CA LEU A 72 -0.13 17.38 -5.43
C LEU A 72 -1.56 17.00 -5.84
N ILE A 73 -1.81 16.83 -7.14
CA ILE A 73 -3.10 16.36 -7.65
C ILE A 73 -3.38 14.93 -7.17
N VAL A 74 -2.41 14.05 -7.31
CA VAL A 74 -2.51 12.64 -6.84
C VAL A 74 -2.81 12.61 -5.34
N GLU A 75 -2.04 13.30 -4.52
CA GLU A 75 -2.25 13.31 -3.06
C GLU A 75 -3.65 13.80 -2.70
N ARG A 76 -4.11 14.88 -3.31
CA ARG A 76 -5.48 15.38 -3.13
C ARG A 76 -6.55 14.36 -3.51
N ASP A 77 -6.36 13.62 -4.60
CA ASP A 77 -7.31 12.58 -5.01
C ASP A 77 -7.29 11.38 -4.05
N LEU A 78 -6.13 11.00 -3.50
CA LEU A 78 -6.02 9.99 -2.44
C LEU A 78 -6.71 10.44 -1.14
N GLU A 79 -6.55 11.71 -0.74
CA GLU A 79 -7.22 12.30 0.42
C GLU A 79 -8.75 12.33 0.25
N ARG A 80 -9.26 12.53 -0.96
CA ARG A 80 -10.70 12.43 -1.26
C ARG A 80 -11.24 11.02 -1.04
N ILE A 81 -10.51 9.99 -1.50
CA ILE A 81 -10.85 8.59 -1.25
C ILE A 81 -10.88 8.32 0.27
N ALA A 82 -9.83 8.78 0.98
CA ALA A 82 -9.77 8.62 2.44
C ALA A 82 -10.94 9.32 3.15
N THR A 83 -11.27 10.55 2.75
CA THR A 83 -12.41 11.31 3.30
C THR A 83 -13.73 10.56 3.11
N ARG A 84 -13.96 9.99 1.92
CA ARG A 84 -15.14 9.17 1.63
C ARG A 84 -15.18 7.92 2.52
N THR A 85 -14.03 7.29 2.74
CA THR A 85 -13.91 6.11 3.61
C THR A 85 -14.20 6.47 5.06
N LEU A 86 -13.62 7.57 5.56
CA LEU A 86 -13.85 8.06 6.93
C LEU A 86 -15.30 8.49 7.18
N SER A 87 -16.03 8.90 6.14
CA SER A 87 -17.47 9.17 6.23
C SER A 87 -18.35 7.91 6.22
N GLY A 88 -17.74 6.71 6.17
CA GLY A 88 -18.44 5.41 6.17
C GLY A 88 -19.03 4.99 4.82
N GLN A 89 -18.75 5.73 3.75
CA GLN A 89 -19.33 5.49 2.41
C GLN A 89 -18.54 4.49 1.56
N ALA A 90 -17.33 4.08 2.01
CA ALA A 90 -16.49 3.13 1.31
C ALA A 90 -15.56 2.41 2.30
N ALA A 91 -14.82 1.40 1.81
CA ALA A 91 -13.63 0.85 2.48
C ALA A 91 -12.38 1.13 1.63
N SER A 92 -11.22 1.32 2.25
CA SER A 92 -9.98 1.56 1.52
C SER A 92 -8.77 0.88 2.16
N LEU A 93 -7.84 0.44 1.30
CA LEU A 93 -6.53 -0.04 1.67
C LEU A 93 -5.47 0.76 0.89
N PHE A 94 -4.65 1.51 1.60
CA PHE A 94 -3.55 2.30 1.05
C PHE A 94 -2.23 1.56 1.29
N THR A 95 -1.42 1.35 0.23
CA THR A 95 -0.14 0.64 0.36
C THR A 95 1.06 1.55 0.10
N CYS A 96 2.16 1.32 0.82
CA CYS A 96 3.47 1.96 0.66
C CYS A 96 3.37 3.51 0.63
N TYR A 97 3.46 4.16 -0.53
CA TYR A 97 3.28 5.61 -0.66
C TYR A 97 1.97 6.11 -0.04
N GLY A 98 0.90 5.33 -0.19
CA GLY A 98 -0.42 5.68 0.32
C GLY A 98 -0.45 5.86 1.85
N ILE A 99 0.28 5.04 2.63
CA ILE A 99 0.34 5.22 4.09
C ILE A 99 0.96 6.57 4.46
N GLY A 100 1.98 7.02 3.72
CA GLY A 100 2.61 8.33 3.93
C GLY A 100 1.64 9.48 3.69
N VAL A 101 0.88 9.43 2.58
CA VAL A 101 -0.13 10.46 2.25
C VAL A 101 -1.20 10.53 3.34
N ILE A 102 -1.76 9.38 3.74
CA ILE A 102 -2.82 9.35 4.76
C ILE A 102 -2.30 9.75 6.14
N THR A 103 -1.09 9.36 6.50
CA THR A 103 -0.46 9.81 7.76
C THR A 103 -0.40 11.34 7.82
N ARG A 104 0.03 12.01 6.74
CA ARG A 104 0.09 13.48 6.68
C ARG A 104 -1.30 14.14 6.70
N MET A 105 -2.25 13.58 5.96
CA MET A 105 -3.65 14.02 5.98
C MET A 105 -4.24 14.03 7.41
N LEU A 106 -3.88 13.03 8.21
CA LEU A 106 -4.32 12.89 9.59
C LEU A 106 -3.50 13.73 10.60
N GLY A 107 -2.55 14.53 10.12
CA GLY A 107 -1.71 15.40 10.96
C GLY A 107 -0.51 14.69 11.59
N GLY A 108 -0.17 13.48 11.13
CA GLY A 108 1.05 12.78 11.52
C GLY A 108 2.26 13.20 10.67
N ASP A 109 3.46 12.80 11.11
CA ASP A 109 4.72 13.06 10.44
C ASP A 109 5.22 11.84 9.68
N VAL A 110 5.85 12.11 8.51
CA VAL A 110 6.52 11.12 7.66
C VAL A 110 7.94 11.60 7.39
N ASP A 111 8.93 10.73 7.60
CA ASP A 111 10.34 11.04 7.33
C ASP A 111 11.15 9.81 6.93
N THR A 112 12.46 10.00 6.75
CA THR A 112 13.41 8.98 6.25
C THR A 112 14.20 8.27 7.35
N ARG A 113 13.76 8.29 8.60
CA ARG A 113 14.47 7.64 9.72
C ARG A 113 14.32 6.13 9.76
N HIS A 114 13.27 5.60 9.15
CA HIS A 114 12.93 4.19 9.15
C HIS A 114 12.77 3.63 7.73
N PRO A 115 13.81 3.74 6.88
CA PRO A 115 13.76 3.16 5.54
C PRO A 115 13.93 1.65 5.61
N GLU A 116 13.27 0.92 4.71
CA GLU A 116 13.51 -0.50 4.53
C GLU A 116 13.91 -0.78 3.09
N GLN A 117 15.00 -1.53 2.92
CA GLN A 117 15.43 -1.97 1.60
C GLN A 117 14.51 -3.05 1.05
N THR A 118 14.61 -3.26 -0.26
CA THR A 118 13.86 -4.29 -0.98
C THR A 118 14.14 -5.68 -0.41
N ARG A 119 13.17 -6.26 0.29
CA ARG A 119 13.28 -7.61 0.89
C ARG A 119 11.92 -8.15 1.34
N ALA A 120 11.85 -9.44 1.59
CA ALA A 120 10.84 -9.99 2.48
C ALA A 120 11.18 -9.67 3.93
N THR A 121 10.21 -9.26 4.72
CA THR A 121 10.36 -8.94 6.14
C THR A 121 9.20 -9.55 6.93
N THR A 122 9.42 -9.77 8.22
CA THR A 122 8.35 -10.18 9.13
C THR A 122 7.79 -8.94 9.81
N VAL A 123 6.48 -8.78 9.79
CA VAL A 123 5.75 -7.80 10.59
C VAL A 123 5.01 -8.50 11.70
N HIS A 124 5.08 -7.94 12.91
CA HIS A 124 4.44 -8.47 14.10
C HIS A 124 3.13 -7.73 14.37
N LEU A 125 2.05 -8.48 14.54
CA LEU A 125 0.76 -7.88 14.84
C LEU A 125 0.72 -7.42 16.30
N THR A 126 0.18 -6.23 16.51
CA THR A 126 -0.16 -5.74 17.85
C THR A 126 -1.36 -6.54 18.41
N GLU A 127 -1.71 -6.33 19.69
CA GLU A 127 -2.95 -6.90 20.24
C GLU A 127 -4.17 -6.46 19.42
N ALA A 128 -4.22 -5.19 19.01
CA ALA A 128 -5.28 -4.65 18.16
C ALA A 128 -5.25 -5.29 16.76
N GLY A 129 -4.05 -5.51 16.18
CA GLY A 129 -3.89 -6.20 14.91
C GLY A 129 -4.35 -7.66 14.96
N ALA A 130 -4.04 -8.37 16.04
CA ALA A 130 -4.49 -9.75 16.26
C ALA A 130 -6.01 -9.88 16.44
N ALA A 131 -6.66 -8.82 16.91
CA ALA A 131 -8.13 -8.75 17.05
C ALA A 131 -8.83 -8.16 15.82
N ASP A 132 -8.09 -7.64 14.84
CA ASP A 132 -8.63 -6.96 13.66
C ASP A 132 -9.21 -7.97 12.64
N PRO A 133 -10.37 -7.71 12.03
CA PRO A 133 -11.00 -8.65 11.10
C PRO A 133 -10.18 -8.89 9.83
N LEU A 134 -9.35 -7.94 9.41
CA LEU A 134 -8.52 -8.05 8.22
C LEU A 134 -7.18 -8.74 8.53
N PHE A 135 -6.53 -8.36 9.63
CA PHE A 135 -5.19 -8.80 10.02
C PHE A 135 -5.18 -10.04 10.92
N GLY A 136 -6.14 -10.15 11.83
CA GLY A 136 -6.15 -11.16 12.90
C GLY A 136 -5.93 -12.62 12.46
N PRO A 137 -6.49 -13.08 11.32
CA PRO A 137 -6.23 -14.45 10.85
C PRO A 137 -4.75 -14.76 10.54
N ASN A 138 -3.89 -13.75 10.38
CA ASN A 138 -2.44 -13.91 10.21
C ASN A 138 -1.63 -13.81 11.52
N ALA A 139 -2.29 -13.65 12.67
CA ALA A 139 -1.58 -13.52 13.96
C ALA A 139 -0.73 -14.78 14.26
N PRO A 140 0.44 -14.60 14.92
CA PRO A 140 0.94 -13.35 15.52
C PRO A 140 1.78 -12.48 14.57
N SER A 141 2.09 -12.94 13.35
CA SER A 141 2.98 -12.24 12.42
C SER A 141 2.70 -12.62 10.98
N MET A 142 3.12 -11.75 10.06
CA MET A 142 3.03 -11.96 8.60
C MET A 142 4.40 -11.80 7.96
N SER A 143 4.65 -12.56 6.88
CA SER A 143 5.77 -12.35 5.98
C SER A 143 5.30 -11.55 4.76
N VAL A 144 5.94 -10.39 4.50
CA VAL A 144 5.51 -9.45 3.47
C VAL A 144 6.71 -8.83 2.76
N PHE A 145 6.49 -8.26 1.58
CA PHE A 145 7.54 -7.48 0.90
C PHE A 145 7.49 -6.01 1.29
N THR A 146 8.68 -5.44 1.46
CA THR A 146 8.88 -4.01 1.74
C THR A 146 9.96 -3.43 0.84
N ALA A 147 9.80 -2.16 0.48
CA ALA A 147 10.78 -1.33 -0.21
C ALA A 147 10.33 0.14 -0.10
N HIS A 148 10.83 0.86 0.89
CA HIS A 148 10.47 2.26 1.09
C HIS A 148 11.61 3.09 1.66
N LYS A 149 11.64 4.37 1.29
CA LYS A 149 12.65 5.34 1.72
C LYS A 149 12.19 6.16 2.92
N GLU A 150 10.88 6.25 3.10
CA GLU A 150 10.20 7.02 4.15
C GLU A 150 9.16 6.17 4.87
N ALA A 151 8.83 6.53 6.09
CA ALA A 151 7.80 5.89 6.88
C ALA A 151 7.10 6.89 7.81
N ALA A 152 5.94 6.52 8.31
CA ALA A 152 5.28 7.24 9.39
C ALA A 152 6.15 7.20 10.66
N VAL A 153 6.41 8.37 11.24
CA VAL A 153 7.24 8.52 12.46
C VAL A 153 6.59 7.87 13.66
N ALA A 154 5.28 7.98 13.73
CA ALA A 154 4.43 7.37 14.75
C ALA A 154 3.03 7.14 14.15
N THR A 155 2.23 6.33 14.82
CA THR A 155 0.82 6.15 14.50
C THR A 155 0.12 7.51 14.53
N PRO A 156 -0.55 7.93 13.43
CA PRO A 156 -1.20 9.24 13.40
C PRO A 156 -2.38 9.31 14.38
N PRO A 157 -2.86 10.54 14.70
CA PRO A 157 -4.03 10.71 15.56
C PRO A 157 -5.23 9.87 15.10
N ASP A 158 -6.00 9.34 16.06
CA ASP A 158 -7.20 8.52 15.86
C ASP A 158 -6.97 7.20 15.11
N ALA A 159 -5.73 6.85 14.77
CA ALA A 159 -5.40 5.58 14.17
C ALA A 159 -5.03 4.52 15.21
N VAL A 160 -5.34 3.27 14.89
CA VAL A 160 -4.99 2.09 15.69
C VAL A 160 -3.84 1.36 15.00
N LEU A 161 -2.69 1.24 15.67
CA LEU A 161 -1.54 0.48 15.18
C LEU A 161 -1.89 -1.01 15.12
N LEU A 162 -1.75 -1.61 13.94
CA LEU A 162 -2.06 -3.03 13.70
C LEU A 162 -0.80 -3.90 13.56
N ALA A 163 0.26 -3.36 12.97
CA ALA A 163 1.50 -4.11 12.75
C ALA A 163 2.73 -3.20 12.88
N THR A 164 3.85 -3.81 13.32
CA THR A 164 5.16 -3.19 13.53
C THR A 164 6.27 -4.18 13.20
N ASN A 165 7.50 -3.70 13.04
CA ASN A 165 8.71 -4.51 13.11
C ASN A 165 9.86 -3.70 13.75
N ASP A 166 11.06 -4.29 13.90
CA ASP A 166 12.20 -3.66 14.55
C ASP A 166 12.76 -2.46 13.76
N ASP A 167 12.60 -2.45 12.42
CA ASP A 167 13.16 -1.42 11.55
C ASP A 167 12.18 -0.26 11.33
N CYS A 168 10.88 -0.54 11.29
CA CYS A 168 9.84 0.44 11.04
C CYS A 168 8.69 0.30 12.07
N PRO A 169 8.49 1.30 12.95
CA PRO A 169 7.53 1.21 14.04
C PRO A 169 6.06 1.19 13.59
N VAL A 170 5.77 1.68 12.37
CA VAL A 170 4.42 1.75 11.82
C VAL A 170 4.37 1.00 10.51
N GLN A 171 4.11 -0.29 10.58
CA GLN A 171 3.94 -1.15 9.40
C GLN A 171 2.51 -1.19 8.88
N ALA A 172 1.53 -1.05 9.76
CA ALA A 172 0.13 -0.92 9.38
C ALA A 172 -0.68 -0.26 10.49
N TYR A 173 -1.68 0.51 10.07
CA TYR A 173 -2.70 1.04 10.97
C TYR A 173 -4.08 1.05 10.34
N ARG A 174 -5.11 1.26 11.15
CA ARG A 174 -6.50 1.45 10.76
C ARG A 174 -7.07 2.72 11.39
N VAL A 175 -7.93 3.41 10.64
CA VAL A 175 -8.72 4.55 11.15
C VAL A 175 -10.20 4.24 10.95
N GLY A 176 -10.99 4.39 12.02
CA GLY A 176 -12.36 3.88 12.03
C GLY A 176 -12.38 2.37 11.76
N ASP A 177 -13.37 1.87 11.01
CA ASP A 177 -13.52 0.44 10.73
C ASP A 177 -13.18 0.05 9.30
N ARG A 178 -12.89 1.02 8.40
CA ARG A 178 -12.85 0.81 6.96
C ARG A 178 -11.63 1.40 6.24
N LEU A 179 -10.83 2.28 6.88
CA LEU A 179 -9.61 2.82 6.31
C LEU A 179 -8.41 2.06 6.86
N TYR A 180 -7.70 1.36 5.99
CA TYR A 180 -6.48 0.63 6.29
C TYR A 180 -5.30 1.22 5.52
N ALA A 181 -4.14 1.22 6.14
CA ALA A 181 -2.89 1.63 5.51
C ALA A 181 -1.76 0.66 5.89
N THR A 182 -0.97 0.24 4.91
CA THR A 182 0.19 -0.64 5.09
C THR A 182 1.44 -0.01 4.50
N GLN A 183 2.57 -0.12 5.19
CA GLN A 183 3.87 0.29 4.67
C GLN A 183 4.40 -0.72 3.65
N PHE A 184 4.07 -1.98 3.85
CA PHE A 184 4.43 -3.12 3.00
C PHE A 184 3.44 -3.33 1.84
N HIS A 185 3.79 -4.25 0.96
CA HIS A 185 3.05 -4.62 -0.24
C HIS A 185 2.31 -5.96 -0.05
N PRO A 186 1.04 -5.96 0.42
CA PRO A 186 0.30 -7.20 0.61
C PRO A 186 -0.08 -7.89 -0.70
N GLU A 187 -0.10 -7.14 -1.81
CA GLU A 187 -0.48 -7.63 -3.14
C GLU A 187 0.60 -8.44 -3.84
N ALA A 188 1.87 -8.27 -3.43
CA ALA A 188 2.99 -8.73 -4.22
C ALA A 188 3.34 -10.21 -3.94
N SER A 189 3.30 -11.06 -4.97
CA SER A 189 3.99 -12.35 -4.95
C SER A 189 5.51 -12.16 -5.15
N PRO A 190 6.34 -13.19 -4.88
CA PRO A 190 7.77 -13.13 -5.16
C PRO A 190 8.10 -12.72 -6.60
N GLN A 191 7.37 -13.26 -7.59
CA GLN A 191 7.57 -12.93 -8.99
C GLN A 191 7.16 -11.49 -9.31
N ASP A 192 5.99 -11.03 -8.84
CA ASP A 192 5.54 -9.65 -9.07
C ASP A 192 6.50 -8.63 -8.46
N PHE A 193 7.07 -8.95 -7.29
CA PHE A 193 8.02 -8.06 -6.62
C PHE A 193 9.36 -8.01 -7.34
N ALA A 194 9.88 -9.16 -7.82
CA ALA A 194 11.09 -9.25 -8.64
C ALA A 194 10.93 -8.50 -9.97
N ASP A 195 9.81 -8.67 -10.67
CA ASP A 195 9.50 -7.94 -11.91
C ASP A 195 9.49 -6.43 -11.68
N ARG A 196 8.91 -5.98 -10.55
CA ARG A 196 8.90 -4.56 -10.13
C ARG A 196 10.31 -4.04 -9.83
N MET A 197 11.15 -4.84 -9.16
CA MET A 197 12.56 -4.49 -8.93
C MET A 197 13.30 -4.23 -10.24
N ALA A 198 13.09 -5.04 -11.27
CA ALA A 198 13.73 -4.85 -12.56
C ALA A 198 13.36 -3.50 -13.21
N VAL A 199 12.10 -3.05 -13.08
CA VAL A 199 11.63 -1.74 -13.55
C VAL A 199 12.33 -0.60 -12.81
N TYR A 200 12.50 -0.72 -11.49
CA TYR A 200 13.05 0.33 -10.63
C TYR A 200 14.53 0.15 -10.28
N ARG A 201 15.29 -0.60 -11.10
CA ARG A 201 16.70 -0.93 -10.84
C ARG A 201 17.59 0.29 -10.56
N ALA A 202 17.31 1.42 -11.20
CA ALA A 202 18.08 2.67 -11.05
C ALA A 202 17.45 3.69 -10.09
N SER A 203 16.37 3.33 -9.36
CA SER A 203 15.57 4.29 -8.56
C SER A 203 15.99 4.40 -7.09
N GLY A 204 17.10 3.73 -6.69
CA GLY A 204 17.67 3.86 -5.35
C GLY A 204 16.93 3.12 -4.23
N TYR A 205 16.20 2.06 -4.55
CA TYR A 205 15.57 1.16 -3.56
C TYR A 205 16.49 0.02 -3.12
N PHE A 206 17.59 -0.19 -3.82
CA PHE A 206 18.63 -1.18 -3.53
C PHE A 206 19.92 -0.80 -4.29
N ASP A 207 21.06 -1.41 -3.91
CA ASP A 207 22.29 -1.24 -4.67
C ASP A 207 22.19 -2.01 -6.00
N PRO A 208 22.35 -1.34 -7.17
CA PRO A 208 22.33 -2.00 -8.47
C PRO A 208 23.35 -3.12 -8.64
N LEU A 209 24.45 -3.10 -7.87
CA LEU A 209 25.48 -4.16 -7.86
C LEU A 209 24.99 -5.42 -7.12
N GLU A 210 24.03 -5.29 -6.22
CA GLU A 210 23.43 -6.39 -5.46
C GLU A 210 22.11 -6.90 -6.08
N PHE A 211 21.71 -6.37 -7.24
CA PHE A 211 20.45 -6.68 -7.88
C PHE A 211 20.18 -8.19 -7.97
N GLU A 212 21.11 -8.97 -8.55
CA GLU A 212 20.94 -10.40 -8.76
C GLU A 212 20.85 -11.20 -7.44
N VAL A 213 21.52 -10.74 -6.40
CA VAL A 213 21.46 -11.36 -5.06
C VAL A 213 20.12 -11.08 -4.42
N THR A 214 19.67 -9.82 -4.47
CA THR A 214 18.39 -9.40 -3.93
C THR A 214 17.22 -10.05 -4.67
N GLU A 215 17.27 -10.10 -6.01
CA GLU A 215 16.27 -10.75 -6.85
C GLU A 215 16.12 -12.24 -6.50
N ARG A 216 17.23 -12.98 -6.37
CA ARG A 216 17.19 -14.39 -5.95
C ARG A 216 16.59 -14.55 -4.56
N ALA A 217 16.91 -13.67 -3.62
CA ALA A 217 16.36 -13.71 -2.27
C ALA A 217 14.84 -13.45 -2.28
N VAL A 218 14.39 -12.47 -3.08
CA VAL A 218 12.97 -12.15 -3.28
C VAL A 218 12.24 -13.35 -3.90
N LEU A 219 12.77 -13.94 -4.97
CA LEU A 219 12.15 -15.09 -5.65
C LEU A 219 12.07 -16.33 -4.77
N ALA A 220 13.00 -16.50 -3.82
CA ALA A 220 13.01 -17.60 -2.87
C ALA A 220 12.16 -17.37 -1.62
N ALA A 221 11.64 -16.16 -1.43
CA ALA A 221 10.87 -15.81 -0.25
C ALA A 221 9.47 -16.46 -0.27
N SER A 222 8.96 -16.77 0.92
CA SER A 222 7.55 -17.13 1.13
C SER A 222 6.87 -15.97 1.85
N VAL A 223 5.77 -15.47 1.29
CA VAL A 223 4.98 -14.35 1.84
C VAL A 223 3.51 -14.73 1.89
N ASP A 224 2.77 -14.13 2.81
CA ASP A 224 1.35 -14.41 3.08
C ASP A 224 0.47 -13.13 3.07
N GLY A 225 0.96 -12.07 2.45
CA GLY A 225 0.27 -10.78 2.37
C GLY A 225 -1.05 -10.84 1.59
N ASP A 226 -1.17 -11.69 0.57
CA ASP A 226 -2.36 -11.85 -0.27
C ASP A 226 -3.56 -12.46 0.50
N ASP A 227 -3.33 -13.20 1.57
CA ASP A 227 -4.38 -13.63 2.49
C ASP A 227 -5.16 -12.44 3.07
N LEU A 228 -4.46 -11.34 3.37
CA LEU A 228 -5.07 -10.08 3.83
C LEU A 228 -6.00 -9.51 2.74
N LEU A 229 -5.54 -9.44 1.49
CA LEU A 229 -6.34 -8.92 0.37
C LEU A 229 -7.60 -9.74 0.12
N SER A 230 -7.53 -11.06 0.26
CA SER A 230 -8.67 -11.95 0.05
C SER A 230 -9.84 -11.67 1.02
N ARG A 231 -9.56 -11.03 2.16
CA ARG A 231 -10.55 -10.64 3.17
C ARG A 231 -11.10 -9.22 2.96
N PHE A 232 -10.34 -8.35 2.27
CA PHE A 232 -10.73 -6.95 2.08
C PHE A 232 -12.15 -6.77 1.50
N PRO A 233 -12.61 -7.55 0.51
CA PRO A 233 -13.97 -7.42 -0.01
C PRO A 233 -15.09 -7.64 1.03
N ARG A 234 -14.80 -8.26 2.17
CA ARG A 234 -15.79 -8.47 3.26
C ARG A 234 -16.06 -7.19 4.07
N LEU A 235 -15.19 -6.19 3.94
CA LEU A 235 -15.39 -4.86 4.55
C LEU A 235 -16.36 -4.00 3.74
N ILE A 236 -16.64 -4.42 2.51
CA ILE A 236 -17.49 -3.76 1.56
C ILE A 236 -18.84 -4.48 1.60
N GLY A 237 -19.77 -3.97 2.32
CA GLY A 237 -21.09 -4.64 2.50
C GLY A 237 -22.18 -3.65 2.68
#